data_9ff16fb513d392029b509e15da282cf7
#
_entry.id   9ff16fb513d392029b509e15da282cf7
#
_cell.length_a   1.000
_cell.length_b   1.000
_cell.length_c   1.000
_cell.angle_alpha   90.00
_cell.angle_beta   90.00
_cell.angle_gamma   90.00
#
_symmetry.space_group_name_H-M   'P 1'
#
loop_
_entity.id
_entity.type
_entity.pdbx_description
1 polymer ?
#
loop_
_entity_poly.entity_id
_entity_poly.type
_entity_poly.pdbx_seq_one_letter_code
_entity_poly.pdbx_strand_id
1 'polypeptide(L)'
;MSSSMALVKTIEDVEKVAKKAAEALYGTDIKDFKVRVVFPFPSERKKDSWDVQVTFLLIGVQYTVDLMIEEKNGQITNARLIDKMTPL
;
A
#
# COMPACT_ATOMS: atom_id res chain seq x y z
N MET A 1 14.93 -19.14 0.74
CA MET A 1 14.45 -18.67 0.83
C MET A 1 13.90 -17.87 0.95
N SER A 2 13.52 -17.68 0.81
CA SER A 2 13.02 -16.91 0.75
C SER A 2 12.58 -16.34 1.34
N SER A 3 12.52 -16.09 1.81
CA SER A 3 11.98 -15.47 2.39
C SER A 3 11.71 -14.36 2.37
N SER A 4 11.74 -14.24 1.76
CA SER A 4 11.46 -13.03 1.50
C SER A 4 10.41 -12.46 2.22
N MET A 5 9.71 -13.10 2.90
CA MET A 5 8.70 -12.52 3.56
C MET A 5 9.19 -11.93 4.75
N ALA A 6 9.90 -10.92 4.57
CA ALA A 6 10.41 -10.17 5.64
C ALA A 6 9.33 -9.50 6.40
N LEU A 7 9.55 -9.26 7.65
CA LEU A 7 8.66 -8.45 8.45
C LEU A 7 8.59 -7.05 7.88
N VAL A 8 7.41 -6.47 7.91
CA VAL A 8 7.20 -5.11 7.44
C VAL A 8 7.22 -4.21 8.66
N LYS A 9 8.39 -3.68 8.98
CA LYS A 9 8.58 -2.93 10.22
C LYS A 9 8.85 -1.46 10.05
N THR A 10 9.37 -1.06 8.89
CA THR A 10 9.73 0.34 8.67
C THR A 10 8.85 0.94 7.60
N ILE A 11 8.86 2.28 7.54
CA ILE A 11 8.13 2.98 6.50
C ILE A 11 8.65 2.58 5.12
N GLU A 12 9.95 2.35 4.99
CA GLU A 12 10.51 1.89 3.72
C GLU A 12 9.96 0.52 3.33
N ASP A 13 9.83 -0.38 4.30
CA ASP A 13 9.24 -1.68 4.03
C ASP A 13 7.80 -1.53 3.56
N VAL A 14 7.04 -0.66 4.23
CA VAL A 14 5.65 -0.42 3.88
C VAL A 14 5.56 0.10 2.45
N GLU A 15 6.41 1.06 2.09
CA GLU A 15 6.39 1.63 0.76
C GLU A 15 6.67 0.60 -0.31
N LYS A 16 7.63 -0.27 -0.08
CA LYS A 16 7.97 -1.31 -1.05
C LYS A 16 6.82 -2.29 -1.25
N VAL A 17 6.23 -2.73 -0.16
CA VAL A 17 5.12 -3.68 -0.25
C VAL A 17 3.91 -3.03 -0.89
N ALA A 18 3.62 -1.78 -0.50
CA ALA A 18 2.47 -1.06 -1.05
C ALA A 18 2.62 -0.84 -2.55
N LYS A 19 3.83 -0.51 -3.01
CA LYS A 19 4.06 -0.29 -4.43
C LYS A 19 3.86 -1.58 -5.21
N LYS A 20 4.40 -2.67 -4.72
CA LYS A 20 4.22 -3.96 -5.38
C LYS A 20 2.75 -4.35 -5.43
N ALA A 21 2.02 -4.09 -4.34
CA ALA A 21 0.60 -4.40 -4.30
C ALA A 21 -0.17 -3.57 -5.33
N ALA A 22 0.13 -2.28 -5.41
CA ALA A 22 -0.54 -1.41 -6.37
C ALA A 22 -0.25 -1.87 -7.80
N GLU A 23 1.00 -2.23 -8.08
CA GLU A 23 1.35 -2.72 -9.40
C GLU A 23 0.67 -4.03 -9.73
N ALA A 24 0.53 -4.91 -8.75
CA ALA A 24 -0.13 -6.18 -8.96
C ALA A 24 -1.62 -6.00 -9.24
N LEU A 25 -2.25 -5.01 -8.61
CA LEU A 25 -3.68 -4.78 -8.74
C LEU A 25 -4.03 -3.90 -9.94
N TYR A 26 -3.18 -2.94 -10.28
CA TYR A 26 -3.50 -1.94 -11.30
C TYR A 26 -2.54 -1.92 -12.48
N GLY A 27 -1.45 -2.68 -12.41
CA GLY A 27 -0.50 -2.77 -13.50
C GLY A 27 0.74 -1.93 -13.23
N THR A 28 1.79 -2.22 -14.01
CA THR A 28 3.08 -1.54 -13.82
C THR A 28 3.14 -0.18 -14.50
N ASP A 29 2.06 0.21 -15.17
CA ASP A 29 2.00 1.52 -15.83
C ASP A 29 1.61 2.65 -14.87
N ILE A 30 1.41 2.35 -13.61
CA ILE A 30 1.08 3.38 -12.63
C ILE A 30 2.27 4.32 -12.49
N LYS A 31 1.98 5.62 -12.28
CA LYS A 31 3.00 6.66 -12.17
C LYS A 31 2.77 7.49 -10.93
N ASP A 32 3.80 8.18 -10.51
CA ASP A 32 3.72 9.09 -9.35
C ASP A 32 3.17 8.41 -8.11
N PHE A 33 3.61 7.18 -7.88
CA PHE A 33 3.19 6.44 -6.71
C PHE A 33 3.68 7.14 -5.44
N LYS A 34 2.76 7.36 -4.50
CA LYS A 34 3.09 7.98 -3.22
C LYS A 34 2.32 7.31 -2.09
N VAL A 35 3.00 7.13 -0.98
CA VAL A 35 2.35 6.68 0.25
C VAL A 35 1.95 7.94 1.00
N ARG A 36 0.65 8.11 1.22
CA ARG A 36 0.12 9.34 1.83
C ARG A 36 -0.01 9.24 3.33
N VAL A 37 -0.46 8.09 3.80
CA VAL A 37 -0.74 7.90 5.21
C VAL A 37 -0.38 6.47 5.58
N VAL A 38 0.21 6.30 6.75
CA VAL A 38 0.54 4.98 7.28
C VAL A 38 0.15 4.94 8.74
N PHE A 39 -0.72 4.02 9.11
CA PHE A 39 -1.13 3.83 10.50
C PHE A 39 -0.93 2.39 10.92
N PRO A 40 -0.42 2.17 12.13
CA PRO A 40 -0.43 0.81 12.69
C PRO A 40 -1.88 0.41 13.03
N PHE A 41 -2.21 -0.84 12.83
CA PHE A 41 -3.57 -1.33 13.03
C PHE A 41 -3.52 -2.63 13.81
N PRO A 42 -4.40 -2.82 14.77
CA PRO A 42 -5.50 -1.96 15.19
C PRO A 42 -5.05 -0.75 16.01
N SER A 43 -3.85 -0.79 16.56
CA SER A 43 -3.33 0.35 17.32
C SER A 43 -1.82 0.24 17.42
N GLU A 44 -1.17 1.30 17.91
CA GLU A 44 0.27 1.28 18.11
C GLU A 44 0.70 0.24 19.13
N ARG A 45 -0.15 -0.02 20.10
CA ARG A 45 0.18 -0.96 21.16
C ARG A 45 0.08 -2.40 20.69
N LYS A 46 -0.87 -2.67 19.83
CA LYS A 46 -1.16 -4.03 19.41
C LYS A 46 -1.16 -4.09 17.91
N LYS A 47 -0.01 -3.83 17.33
CA LYS A 47 0.12 -3.72 15.91
C LYS A 47 0.21 -5.09 15.25
N ASP A 48 -0.73 -5.39 14.39
CA ASP A 48 -0.74 -6.61 13.58
C ASP A 48 -0.55 -6.29 12.12
N SER A 49 -0.95 -5.11 11.73
CA SER A 49 -1.00 -4.72 10.33
C SER A 49 -0.70 -3.24 10.19
N TRP A 50 -0.56 -2.82 8.93
CA TRP A 50 -0.42 -1.42 8.59
C TRP A 50 -1.60 -1.04 7.71
N ASP A 51 -2.25 0.07 8.05
CA ASP A 51 -3.29 0.64 7.20
C ASP A 51 -2.63 1.75 6.41
N VAL A 52 -2.55 1.57 5.10
CA VAL A 52 -1.76 2.43 4.22
C VAL A 52 -2.63 3.02 3.14
N GLN A 53 -2.56 4.33 2.99
CA GLN A 53 -3.27 5.01 1.91
C GLN A 53 -2.26 5.48 0.89
N VAL A 54 -2.46 5.09 -0.36
CA VAL A 54 -1.52 5.43 -1.43
C VAL A 54 -2.27 6.13 -2.56
N THR A 55 -1.53 6.91 -3.34
CA THR A 55 -2.06 7.53 -4.55
C THR A 55 -1.12 7.24 -5.71
N PHE A 56 -1.68 7.18 -6.90
CA PHE A 56 -0.90 7.04 -8.12
C PHE A 56 -1.74 7.49 -9.30
N LEU A 57 -1.05 7.69 -10.43
CA LEU A 57 -1.73 8.02 -11.68
C LEU A 57 -1.76 6.79 -12.57
N LEU A 58 -2.89 6.57 -13.19
CA LEU A 58 -3.03 5.49 -14.16
C LEU A 58 -3.86 6.05 -15.30
N ILE A 59 -3.21 6.16 -16.47
CA ILE A 59 -3.84 6.70 -17.68
C ILE A 59 -4.49 8.05 -17.39
N GLY A 60 -3.73 8.92 -16.72
CA GLY A 60 -4.17 10.28 -16.45
C GLY A 60 -5.21 10.44 -15.34
N VAL A 61 -5.56 9.37 -14.67
CA VAL A 61 -6.53 9.42 -13.57
C VAL A 61 -5.81 9.13 -12.27
N GLN A 62 -6.05 9.95 -11.26
CA GLN A 62 -5.46 9.74 -9.95
C GLN A 62 -6.33 8.83 -9.11
N TYR A 63 -5.72 7.76 -8.62
CA TYR A 63 -6.39 6.79 -7.77
C TYR A 63 -5.90 6.95 -6.34
N THR A 64 -6.81 6.81 -5.40
CA THR A 64 -6.46 6.73 -3.98
C THR A 64 -6.94 5.38 -3.49
N VAL A 65 -6.02 4.58 -2.98
CA VAL A 65 -6.32 3.21 -2.58
C VAL A 65 -5.86 2.99 -1.15
N ASP A 66 -6.69 2.30 -0.39
CA ASP A 66 -6.36 1.93 0.98
C ASP A 66 -5.97 0.46 1.00
N LEU A 67 -4.81 0.18 1.58
CA LEU A 67 -4.27 -1.17 1.65
C LEU A 67 -4.07 -1.56 3.11
N MET A 68 -4.40 -2.80 3.43
CA MET A 68 -4.08 -3.36 4.73
C MET A 68 -2.97 -4.37 4.54
N ILE A 69 -1.84 -4.16 5.19
CA ILE A 69 -0.65 -4.98 5.02
C ILE A 69 -0.32 -5.66 6.33
N GLU A 70 -0.23 -6.99 6.33
CA GLU A 70 0.16 -7.72 7.53
C GLU A 70 1.61 -7.48 7.86
N GLU A 71 1.89 -7.17 9.11
CA GLU A 71 3.25 -6.87 9.53
C GLU A 71 4.17 -8.08 9.40
N LYS A 72 3.69 -9.23 9.78
CA LYS A 72 4.55 -10.40 9.90
C LYS A 72 5.01 -10.99 8.57
N ASN A 73 4.29 -10.73 7.49
CA ASN A 73 4.64 -11.35 6.21
C ASN A 73 4.43 -10.45 5.00
N GLY A 74 3.95 -9.21 5.21
CA GLY A 74 3.74 -8.29 4.11
C GLY A 74 2.57 -8.63 3.22
N GLN A 75 1.72 -9.54 3.66
CA GLN A 75 0.58 -9.95 2.85
C GLN A 75 -0.51 -8.88 2.86
N ILE A 76 -1.11 -8.66 1.70
CA ILE A 76 -2.22 -7.72 1.58
C ILE A 76 -3.49 -8.44 1.98
N THR A 77 -4.12 -7.98 3.05
CA THR A 77 -5.35 -8.61 3.52
C THR A 77 -6.58 -7.86 3.08
N ASN A 78 -6.42 -6.64 2.61
CA ASN A 78 -7.54 -5.87 2.09
C ASN A 78 -6.99 -4.77 1.18
N ALA A 79 -7.71 -4.48 0.11
CA ALA A 79 -7.35 -3.40 -0.80
C ALA A 79 -8.66 -2.77 -1.27
N ARG A 80 -8.79 -1.47 -1.05
CA ARG A 80 -10.04 -0.79 -1.36
C ARG A 80 -9.78 0.52 -2.07
N LEU A 81 -10.46 0.72 -3.18
CA LEU A 81 -10.40 2.00 -3.89
C LEU A 81 -11.24 3.02 -3.13
N ILE A 82 -10.59 4.08 -2.68
CA ILE A 82 -11.28 5.12 -1.93
C ILE A 82 -11.77 6.22 -2.86
N ASP A 83 -10.95 6.60 -3.82
CA ASP A 83 -11.28 7.72 -4.68
C ASP A 83 -10.58 7.60 -6.01
N LYS A 84 -11.20 8.19 -7.02
CA LYS A 84 -10.66 8.20 -8.36
C LYS A 84 -10.98 9.57 -8.95
N MET A 85 -9.94 10.33 -9.30
CA MET A 85 -10.12 11.71 -9.69
C MET A 85 -9.38 12.02 -10.98
N THR A 86 -10.09 12.62 -11.91
CA THR A 86 -9.47 13.08 -13.15
C THR A 86 -8.93 14.49 -12.93
N PRO A 87 -7.63 14.72 -13.09
CA PRO A 87 -7.08 16.07 -12.93
C PRO A 87 -7.64 16.99 -14.00
N LEU A 88 -7.81 18.23 -13.64
CA LEU A 88 -8.30 19.24 -14.59
C LEU A 88 -7.18 19.73 -15.49
#